data_29baccf3a85f81d8502961b9152e11da
#
_entry.id   29baccf3a85f81d8502961b9152e11da
#
_cell.length_a   1.000
_cell.length_b   1.000
_cell.length_c   1.000
_cell.angle_alpha   90.00
_cell.angle_beta   90.00
_cell.angle_gamma   90.00
#
_symmetry.space_group_name_H-M   'P 1'
#
loop_
_entity.id
_entity.type
_entity.pdbx_description
1 polymer ?
#
loop_
_entity_poly.entity_id
_entity_poly.type
_entity_poly.pdbx_seq_one_letter_code
_entity_poly.pdbx_strand_id
1 'polypeptide(L)'
;MLFDERDLRVFDNADSRGYFEEILQSYYSKNYRASVVLLYSFVIYDLYNKLQTMASEGNSKATKKLSEINKMIQDDEKYSKVENEIIQFFKDNCALYFDRFTEDIDYLKNCRNKCAHLKVNDNSLFLPSDYHARM
;
A
#
# COMPACT_ATOMS: atom_id res chain seq x y z
N MET A 1 -3.14 10.70 12.76
CA MET A 1 -2.95 10.10 11.44
C MET A 1 -1.75 10.71 10.75
N LEU A 2 -0.98 9.93 10.03
CA LEU A 2 0.18 10.42 9.27
C LEU A 2 -0.22 11.40 8.16
N PHE A 3 -1.45 11.26 7.67
CA PHE A 3 -1.98 12.09 6.60
C PHE A 3 -3.15 12.93 7.12
N ASP A 4 -3.35 14.10 6.54
CA ASP A 4 -4.51 14.95 6.83
C ASP A 4 -5.03 15.57 5.51
N GLU A 5 -6.09 16.37 5.59
CA GLU A 5 -6.74 16.94 4.41
C GLU A 5 -5.81 17.82 3.58
N ARG A 6 -4.77 18.39 4.17
CA ARG A 6 -3.82 19.24 3.45
C ARG A 6 -2.94 18.41 2.52
N ASP A 7 -2.76 17.13 2.81
CA ASP A 7 -1.94 16.24 1.99
C ASP A 7 -2.60 15.90 0.66
N LEU A 8 -3.90 16.12 0.52
CA LEU A 8 -4.61 15.95 -0.75
C LEU A 8 -4.02 16.80 -1.88
N ARG A 9 -3.40 17.92 -1.53
CA ARG A 9 -2.84 18.86 -2.51
C ARG A 9 -1.63 18.31 -3.26
N VAL A 10 -0.95 17.30 -2.70
CA VAL A 10 0.22 16.72 -3.35
C VAL A 10 -0.13 15.68 -4.42
N PHE A 11 -1.41 15.30 -4.51
CA PHE A 11 -1.86 14.33 -5.49
C PHE A 11 -2.43 15.03 -6.72
N ASP A 12 -1.75 14.87 -7.85
CA ASP A 12 -2.21 15.43 -9.13
C ASP A 12 -3.32 14.60 -9.76
N ASN A 13 -3.40 13.33 -9.39
CA ASN A 13 -4.33 12.36 -9.94
C ASN A 13 -5.64 12.37 -9.15
N ALA A 14 -6.76 12.58 -9.83
CA ALA A 14 -8.08 12.62 -9.21
C ALA A 14 -8.45 11.29 -8.52
N ASP A 15 -8.03 10.16 -9.10
CA ASP A 15 -8.29 8.84 -8.51
C ASP A 15 -7.54 8.67 -7.20
N SER A 16 -6.30 9.13 -7.14
CA SER A 16 -5.49 9.10 -5.92
C SER A 16 -6.09 9.97 -4.83
N ARG A 17 -6.59 11.15 -5.20
CA ARG A 17 -7.26 12.05 -4.24
C ARG A 17 -8.52 11.40 -3.67
N GLY A 18 -9.36 10.84 -4.54
CA GLY A 18 -10.59 10.19 -4.11
C GLY A 18 -10.32 9.03 -3.17
N TYR A 19 -9.32 8.23 -3.47
CA TYR A 19 -8.94 7.11 -2.64
C TYR A 19 -8.42 7.56 -1.28
N PHE A 20 -7.59 8.61 -1.27
CA PHE A 20 -7.05 9.17 -0.03
C PHE A 20 -8.16 9.79 0.84
N GLU A 21 -9.14 10.45 0.22
CA GLU A 21 -10.31 10.96 0.94
C GLU A 21 -11.08 9.83 1.63
N GLU A 22 -11.22 8.69 0.98
CA GLU A 22 -11.88 7.51 1.57
C GLU A 22 -11.14 7.04 2.81
N ILE A 23 -9.80 7.01 2.76
CA ILE A 23 -8.97 6.66 3.91
C ILE A 23 -9.22 7.62 5.07
N LEU A 24 -9.20 8.93 4.79
CA LEU A 24 -9.43 9.95 5.80
C LEU A 24 -10.82 9.83 6.42
N GLN A 25 -11.86 9.65 5.60
CA GLN A 25 -13.22 9.49 6.10
C GLN A 25 -13.34 8.26 6.99
N SER A 26 -12.76 7.15 6.58
CA SER A 26 -12.77 5.93 7.38
C SER A 26 -12.07 6.14 8.73
N TYR A 27 -10.95 6.85 8.72
CA TYR A 27 -10.22 7.15 9.95
C TYR A 27 -11.04 8.05 10.89
N TYR A 28 -11.60 9.15 10.37
CA TYR A 28 -12.37 10.09 11.19
C TYR A 28 -13.67 9.50 11.69
N SER A 29 -14.23 8.53 10.97
CA SER A 29 -15.42 7.79 11.41
C SER A 29 -15.07 6.65 12.37
N LYS A 30 -13.81 6.52 12.75
CA LYS A 30 -13.30 5.45 13.63
C LYS A 30 -13.42 4.05 13.03
N ASN A 31 -13.53 3.95 11.73
CA ASN A 31 -13.50 2.68 10.99
C ASN A 31 -12.05 2.29 10.72
N TYR A 32 -11.31 1.95 11.78
CA TYR A 32 -9.87 1.76 11.70
C TYR A 32 -9.48 0.54 10.85
N ARG A 33 -10.27 -0.51 10.88
CA ARG A 33 -10.05 -1.68 10.03
C ARG A 33 -10.07 -1.29 8.55
N ALA A 34 -11.09 -0.57 8.14
CA ALA A 34 -11.21 -0.08 6.77
C ALA A 34 -10.05 0.86 6.41
N SER A 35 -9.67 1.76 7.33
CA SER A 35 -8.54 2.68 7.13
C SER A 35 -7.24 1.95 6.87
N VAL A 36 -6.95 0.89 7.63
CA VAL A 36 -5.73 0.10 7.47
C VAL A 36 -5.70 -0.61 6.13
N VAL A 37 -6.81 -1.26 5.75
CA VAL A 37 -6.91 -1.98 4.48
C VAL A 37 -6.75 -1.03 3.30
N LEU A 38 -7.45 0.11 3.35
CA LEU A 38 -7.38 1.12 2.29
C LEU A 38 -5.99 1.75 2.21
N LEU A 39 -5.36 2.03 3.34
CA LEU A 39 -4.02 2.61 3.37
C LEU A 39 -2.99 1.67 2.73
N TYR A 40 -3.05 0.39 3.05
CA TYR A 40 -2.15 -0.58 2.44
C TYR A 40 -2.32 -0.63 0.92
N SER A 41 -3.56 -0.71 0.46
CA SER A 41 -3.86 -0.72 -0.98
C SER A 41 -3.40 0.56 -1.66
N PHE A 42 -3.55 1.70 -0.99
CA PHE A 42 -3.09 2.98 -1.51
C PHE A 42 -1.56 3.00 -1.65
N VAL A 43 -0.84 2.48 -0.67
CA VAL A 43 0.63 2.39 -0.73
C VAL A 43 1.07 1.53 -1.91
N ILE A 44 0.43 0.38 -2.11
CA ILE A 44 0.73 -0.49 -3.25
C ILE A 44 0.46 0.23 -4.58
N TYR A 45 -0.66 0.92 -4.69
CA TYR A 45 -0.99 1.71 -5.88
C TYR A 45 0.05 2.79 -6.15
N ASP A 46 0.48 3.49 -5.11
CA ASP A 46 1.52 4.52 -5.22
C ASP A 46 2.85 3.93 -5.70
N LEU A 47 3.24 2.79 -5.16
CA LEU A 47 4.45 2.09 -5.60
C LEU A 47 4.33 1.65 -7.06
N TYR A 48 3.18 1.15 -7.47
CA TYR A 48 2.95 0.78 -8.86
C TYR A 48 3.10 1.99 -9.79
N ASN A 49 2.54 3.13 -9.40
CA ASN A 49 2.68 4.37 -10.17
C ASN A 49 4.14 4.83 -10.25
N LYS A 50 4.89 4.71 -9.17
CA LYS A 50 6.33 5.00 -9.17
C LYS A 50 7.10 4.07 -10.11
N LEU A 51 6.73 2.80 -10.13
CA LEU A 51 7.32 1.83 -11.05
C LEU A 51 7.07 2.22 -12.50
N GLN A 52 5.84 2.63 -12.83
CA GLN A 52 5.50 3.13 -14.17
C GLN A 52 6.34 4.34 -14.55
N THR A 53 6.50 5.29 -13.62
CA THR A 53 7.32 6.49 -13.84
C THR A 53 8.77 6.12 -14.10
N MET A 54 9.34 5.25 -13.29
CA MET A 54 10.72 4.78 -13.47
C MET A 54 10.92 4.10 -14.83
N ALA A 55 9.96 3.29 -15.24
CA ALA A 55 9.99 2.63 -16.56
C ALA A 55 9.95 3.65 -17.69
N SER A 56 9.08 4.67 -17.58
CA SER A 56 8.96 5.72 -18.58
C SER A 56 10.21 6.59 -18.68
N GLU A 57 10.97 6.68 -17.61
CA GLU A 57 12.23 7.43 -17.56
C GLU A 57 13.43 6.63 -18.04
N GLY A 58 13.22 5.42 -18.53
CA GLY A 58 14.27 4.60 -19.14
C GLY A 58 14.97 3.62 -18.21
N ASN A 59 14.44 3.40 -17.00
CA ASN A 59 15.01 2.41 -16.09
C ASN A 59 14.70 1.00 -16.60
N SER A 60 15.72 0.26 -17.04
CA SER A 60 15.54 -1.05 -17.64
C SER A 60 15.00 -2.10 -16.68
N LYS A 61 15.43 -2.07 -15.43
CA LYS A 61 14.93 -3.00 -14.40
C LYS A 61 13.45 -2.74 -14.11
N ALA A 62 13.06 -1.46 -14.03
CA ALA A 62 11.67 -1.08 -13.83
C ALA A 62 10.81 -1.49 -15.02
N THR A 63 11.27 -1.29 -16.23
CA THR A 63 10.57 -1.69 -17.45
C THR A 63 10.31 -3.18 -17.47
N LYS A 64 11.32 -3.98 -17.14
CA LYS A 64 11.20 -5.43 -17.09
C LYS A 64 10.18 -5.87 -16.02
N LYS A 65 10.32 -5.31 -14.81
CA LYS A 65 9.42 -5.65 -13.70
C LYS A 65 7.99 -5.23 -13.99
N LEU A 66 7.80 -4.06 -14.55
CA LEU A 66 6.47 -3.57 -14.92
C LEU A 66 5.80 -4.51 -15.92
N SER A 67 6.55 -4.97 -16.92
CA SER A 67 6.04 -5.93 -17.90
C SER A 67 5.61 -7.25 -17.24
N GLU A 68 6.41 -7.76 -16.32
CA GLU A 68 6.09 -8.97 -15.55
C GLU A 68 4.82 -8.79 -14.72
N ILE A 69 4.72 -7.67 -14.02
CA ILE A 69 3.56 -7.36 -13.16
C ILE A 69 2.30 -7.22 -14.00
N ASN A 70 2.36 -6.50 -15.12
CA ASN A 70 1.21 -6.32 -16.00
C ASN A 70 0.74 -7.65 -16.58
N LYS A 71 1.66 -8.54 -16.88
CA LYS A 71 1.31 -9.89 -17.32
C LYS A 71 0.62 -10.69 -16.21
N MET A 72 1.11 -10.58 -14.99
CA MET A 72 0.46 -11.22 -13.83
C MET A 72 -0.98 -10.72 -13.65
N ILE A 73 -1.19 -9.41 -13.78
CA ILE A 73 -2.53 -8.81 -13.70
C ILE A 73 -3.41 -9.33 -14.83
N GLN A 74 -2.90 -9.39 -16.05
CA GLN A 74 -3.62 -9.88 -17.21
C GLN A 74 -4.00 -11.35 -17.07
N ASP A 75 -3.12 -12.15 -16.48
CA ASP A 75 -3.34 -13.58 -16.24
C ASP A 75 -4.20 -13.85 -15.00
N ASP A 76 -4.70 -12.79 -14.36
CA ASP A 76 -5.59 -12.86 -13.20
C ASP A 76 -4.97 -13.63 -12.02
N GLU A 77 -3.69 -13.42 -11.79
CA GLU A 77 -3.00 -14.02 -10.66
C GLU A 77 -3.44 -13.38 -9.33
N LYS A 78 -3.20 -14.08 -8.22
CA LYS A 78 -3.60 -13.62 -6.89
C LYS A 78 -3.03 -12.24 -6.58
N TYR A 79 -3.85 -11.35 -6.04
CA TYR A 79 -3.44 -10.00 -5.67
C TYR A 79 -2.24 -9.98 -4.73
N SER A 80 -2.19 -10.89 -3.77
CA SER A 80 -1.08 -10.97 -2.82
C SER A 80 0.25 -11.22 -3.52
N LYS A 81 0.25 -12.00 -4.59
CA LYS A 81 1.45 -12.28 -5.38
C LYS A 81 1.91 -11.03 -6.13
N VAL A 82 0.97 -10.32 -6.76
CA VAL A 82 1.25 -9.06 -7.46
C VAL A 82 1.82 -8.02 -6.50
N GLU A 83 1.17 -7.84 -5.36
CA GLU A 83 1.60 -6.91 -4.31
C GLU A 83 3.01 -7.21 -3.82
N ASN A 84 3.31 -8.48 -3.57
CA ASN A 84 4.62 -8.90 -3.09
C ASN A 84 5.72 -8.64 -4.13
N GLU A 85 5.43 -8.82 -5.41
CA GLU A 85 6.39 -8.52 -6.47
C GLU A 85 6.69 -7.03 -6.55
N ILE A 86 5.68 -6.18 -6.41
CA ILE A 86 5.86 -4.72 -6.38
C ILE A 86 6.74 -4.32 -5.19
N ILE A 87 6.40 -4.79 -4.00
CA ILE A 87 7.14 -4.49 -2.78
C ILE A 87 8.59 -4.95 -2.90
N GLN A 88 8.80 -6.15 -3.39
CA GLN A 88 10.14 -6.73 -3.50
C GLN A 88 11.03 -5.93 -4.45
N PHE A 89 10.45 -5.44 -5.55
CA PHE A 89 11.20 -4.58 -6.47
C PHE A 89 11.80 -3.37 -5.74
N PHE A 90 11.01 -2.70 -4.92
CA PHE A 90 11.48 -1.51 -4.20
C PHE A 90 12.45 -1.86 -3.08
N LYS A 91 12.28 -2.99 -2.43
CA LYS A 91 13.26 -3.48 -1.45
C LYS A 91 14.62 -3.75 -2.10
N ASP A 92 14.62 -4.30 -3.31
CA ASP A 92 15.86 -4.70 -3.99
C ASP A 92 16.56 -3.53 -4.70
N ASN A 93 15.81 -2.53 -5.14
CA ASN A 93 16.33 -1.53 -6.08
C ASN A 93 16.30 -0.09 -5.56
N CYS A 94 15.78 0.17 -4.38
CA CYS A 94 15.64 1.51 -3.82
C CYS A 94 16.30 1.61 -2.43
N ALA A 95 17.61 1.43 -2.39
CA ALA A 95 18.39 1.34 -1.15
C ALA A 95 18.34 2.58 -0.25
N LEU A 96 17.99 3.76 -0.79
CA LEU A 96 17.97 5.00 -0.04
C LEU A 96 16.89 5.05 1.05
N TYR A 97 15.85 4.22 0.91
CA TYR A 97 14.73 4.19 1.87
C TYR A 97 14.71 2.92 2.70
N PHE A 98 15.81 2.24 2.75
CA PHE A 98 15.89 0.80 2.86
C PHE A 98 15.36 0.23 4.17
N ASP A 99 15.96 0.61 5.29
CA ASP A 99 15.66 -0.07 6.55
C ASP A 99 14.25 0.25 7.04
N ARG A 100 13.95 1.54 7.08
CA ARG A 100 12.66 2.01 7.60
C ARG A 100 11.50 1.64 6.67
N PHE A 101 11.71 1.76 5.36
CA PHE A 101 10.68 1.38 4.39
C PHE A 101 10.33 -0.10 4.54
N THR A 102 11.32 -0.97 4.64
CA THR A 102 11.10 -2.41 4.79
C THR A 102 10.32 -2.72 6.07
N GLU A 103 10.71 -2.12 7.19
CA GLU A 103 10.02 -2.32 8.46
C GLU A 103 8.59 -1.80 8.41
N ASP A 104 8.39 -0.61 7.88
CA ASP A 104 7.07 0.03 7.83
C ASP A 104 6.12 -0.72 6.91
N ILE A 105 6.57 -1.14 5.74
CA ILE A 105 5.71 -1.85 4.80
C ILE A 105 5.35 -3.25 5.32
N ASP A 106 6.28 -3.94 5.95
CA ASP A 106 6.03 -5.25 6.52
C ASP A 106 5.05 -5.16 7.71
N TYR A 107 5.21 -4.12 8.53
CA TYR A 107 4.28 -3.87 9.64
C TYR A 107 2.87 -3.55 9.10
N LEU A 108 2.77 -2.68 8.13
CA LEU A 108 1.49 -2.31 7.52
C LEU A 108 0.82 -3.52 6.86
N LYS A 109 1.58 -4.32 6.14
CA LYS A 109 1.08 -5.56 5.52
C LYS A 109 0.53 -6.52 6.57
N ASN A 110 1.23 -6.67 7.68
CA ASN A 110 0.82 -7.53 8.78
C ASN A 110 -0.49 -7.03 9.40
N CYS A 111 -0.60 -5.72 9.64
CA CYS A 111 -1.83 -5.11 10.14
C CYS A 111 -2.98 -5.30 9.14
N ARG A 112 -2.71 -5.11 7.84
CA ARG A 112 -3.72 -5.32 6.80
C ARG A 112 -4.23 -6.76 6.81
N ASN A 113 -3.34 -7.72 6.92
CA ASN A 113 -3.73 -9.12 6.94
C ASN A 113 -4.63 -9.45 8.12
N LYS A 114 -4.33 -8.88 9.30
CA LYS A 114 -5.17 -9.05 10.48
C LYS A 114 -6.52 -8.35 10.34
N CYS A 115 -6.58 -7.23 9.63
CA CYS A 115 -7.81 -6.48 9.43
C CYS A 115 -8.68 -7.05 8.31
N ALA A 116 -8.08 -7.56 7.24
CA ALA A 116 -8.79 -8.05 6.06
C ALA A 116 -9.32 -9.48 6.25
N HIS A 117 -8.77 -10.22 7.18
CA HIS A 117 -9.14 -11.62 7.42
C HIS A 117 -9.62 -11.79 8.85
N LEU A 118 -10.46 -12.81 9.04
CA LEU A 118 -10.90 -13.18 10.38
C LEU A 118 -9.71 -13.73 11.16
N LYS A 119 -9.25 -12.98 12.15
CA LYS A 119 -8.15 -13.36 13.04
C LYS A 119 -8.63 -13.33 14.48
N VAL A 120 -8.15 -14.29 15.26
CA VAL A 120 -8.49 -14.40 16.67
C VAL A 120 -7.18 -14.29 17.48
N ASN A 121 -7.13 -13.30 18.36
CA ASN A 121 -6.04 -13.12 19.32
C ASN A 121 -6.61 -13.41 20.72
N ASP A 122 -6.02 -14.40 21.41
CA ASP A 122 -6.46 -14.74 22.78
C ASP A 122 -7.98 -14.95 22.88
N ASN A 123 -8.54 -15.70 21.93
CA ASN A 123 -9.97 -16.03 21.84
C ASN A 123 -10.88 -14.83 21.54
N SER A 124 -10.32 -13.73 21.03
CA SER A 124 -11.11 -12.57 20.58
C SER A 124 -10.66 -12.13 19.22
N LEU A 125 -11.55 -11.45 18.50
CA LEU A 125 -11.23 -10.88 17.20
C LEU A 125 -10.18 -9.78 17.34
N PHE A 126 -9.25 -9.71 16.37
CA PHE A 126 -8.33 -8.61 16.29
C PHE A 126 -9.10 -7.33 15.99
N LEU A 127 -8.91 -6.31 16.84
CA LEU A 127 -9.52 -4.99 16.66
C LEU A 127 -8.40 -3.96 16.52
N PRO A 128 -8.26 -3.33 15.33
CA PRO A 128 -7.25 -2.30 15.15
C PRO A 128 -7.63 -1.04 15.93
N SER A 129 -6.63 -0.31 16.39
CA SER A 129 -6.78 0.98 17.05
C SER A 129 -6.40 2.10 16.10
N ASP A 130 -6.57 3.35 16.54
CA ASP A 130 -6.13 4.50 15.77
C ASP A 130 -4.61 4.49 15.53
N TYR A 131 -3.85 3.90 16.45
CA TYR A 131 -2.41 3.75 16.28
C TYR A 131 -2.07 2.95 15.01
N HIS A 132 -2.78 1.85 14.77
CA HIS A 132 -2.57 1.03 13.57
C HIS A 132 -2.88 1.83 12.30
N ALA A 133 -3.93 2.63 12.32
CA ALA A 133 -4.32 3.42 11.16
C ALA A 133 -3.43 4.64 10.94
N ARG A 134 -2.66 5.06 11.95
CA ARG A 134 -1.79 6.23 11.88
C ARG A 134 -0.39 5.94 11.39
N MET A 135 -0.05 4.72 11.22
CA MET A 135 1.25 4.22 10.86
C MET A 135 1.87 4.81 9.56
#